data_d08f96742e527488af88ff8f61d6a19d
#
_entry.id   d08f96742e527488af88ff8f61d6a19d
#
_cell.length_a   1.000
_cell.length_b   1.000
_cell.length_c   1.000
_cell.angle_alpha   90.00
_cell.angle_beta   90.00
_cell.angle_gamma   90.00
#
_symmetry.space_group_name_H-M   'P 1'
#
loop_
_entity.id
_entity.type
_entity.pdbx_description
1 polymer ?
#
loop_
_entity_poly.entity_id
_entity_poly.type
_entity_poly.pdbx_seq_one_letter_code
_entity_poly.pdbx_strand_id
1 'polypeptide(L)'
;MAIMTGERFAALLEPYLFKVYEEVIERGEDYVGRLFGVNTSKRAWEKVSGIGAADMPVEWQGQVHYGDVNPLWDKVFTHIKYSTGLKFERELWDDALYPEVRNRINSVMLAVHRFRQIHAHKPFNNAFDAHKTPDGQPLCSTSHPRSPNDTTTQSNRGNSPLSVDALEETRIAMLNFTDDKGKKLLVVPDLLIVPPSLEMKAKEIVMSAGRPDTADRVDNVRRGAYDVLVLPLLEDSNNWFLVDSKRMKQHNLWF
;
A
#
# COMPACT_ATOMS: atom_id res chain seq x y z
N MET A 1 16.28 13.55 49.93
CA MET A 1 16.25 12.99 48.57
C MET A 1 14.86 12.44 48.31
N ALA A 2 14.15 12.97 47.32
CA ALA A 2 12.83 12.43 46.98
C ALA A 2 13.03 11.09 46.27
N ILE A 3 12.48 10.03 46.87
CA ILE A 3 12.51 8.70 46.26
C ILE A 3 11.69 8.75 44.97
N MET A 4 12.34 8.47 43.86
CA MET A 4 11.71 8.42 42.54
C MET A 4 10.84 7.16 42.46
N THR A 5 9.52 7.33 42.49
CA THR A 5 8.58 6.23 42.33
C THR A 5 8.54 5.76 40.88
N GLY A 6 8.25 4.49 40.62
CA GLY A 6 8.19 3.93 39.24
C GLY A 6 7.27 4.70 38.29
N GLU A 7 6.18 5.29 38.81
CA GLU A 7 5.27 6.14 38.01
C GLU A 7 5.91 7.45 37.55
N ARG A 8 6.70 8.11 38.42
CA ARG A 8 7.43 9.33 38.04
C ARG A 8 8.54 9.04 37.02
N PHE A 9 9.16 7.88 37.11
CA PHE A 9 10.15 7.42 36.16
C PHE A 9 9.55 7.16 34.78
N ALA A 10 8.38 6.48 34.72
CA ALA A 10 7.66 6.26 33.47
C ALA A 10 7.26 7.60 32.80
N ALA A 11 6.75 8.56 33.56
CA ALA A 11 6.36 9.86 33.06
C ALA A 11 7.53 10.70 32.49
N LEU A 12 8.74 10.52 33.01
CA LEU A 12 9.95 11.18 32.49
C LEU A 12 10.49 10.51 31.21
N LEU A 13 10.30 9.19 31.07
CA LEU A 13 10.75 8.45 29.89
C LEU A 13 9.83 8.63 28.70
N GLU A 14 8.54 8.87 28.91
CA GLU A 14 7.55 8.96 27.84
C GLU A 14 7.90 10.01 26.76
N PRO A 15 8.22 11.29 27.07
CA PRO A 15 8.60 12.27 26.05
C PRO A 15 9.90 11.88 25.32
N TYR A 16 10.82 11.21 26.02
CA TYR A 16 12.06 10.74 25.42
C TYR A 16 11.82 9.59 24.43
N LEU A 17 10.92 8.66 24.77
CA LEU A 17 10.51 7.57 23.89
C LEU A 17 9.87 8.11 22.60
N PHE A 18 9.00 9.11 22.69
CA PHE A 18 8.39 9.76 21.53
C PHE A 18 9.43 10.39 20.63
N LYS A 19 10.39 11.11 21.18
CA LYS A 19 11.48 11.72 20.41
C LYS A 19 12.32 10.69 19.68
N VAL A 20 12.68 9.60 20.34
CA VAL A 20 13.43 8.50 19.73
C VAL A 20 12.61 7.81 18.62
N TYR A 21 11.30 7.66 18.83
CA TYR A 21 10.40 7.12 17.82
C TYR A 21 10.33 8.00 16.57
N GLU A 22 10.21 9.31 16.73
CA GLU A 22 10.23 10.25 15.61
C GLU A 22 11.57 10.19 14.85
N GLU A 23 12.70 10.22 15.57
CA GLU A 23 14.04 10.08 14.95
C GLU A 23 14.21 8.77 14.16
N VAL A 24 13.61 7.67 14.61
CA VAL A 24 13.69 6.37 13.92
C VAL A 24 12.81 6.36 12.68
N ILE A 25 11.60 6.94 12.73
CA ILE A 25 10.71 7.05 11.58
C ILE A 25 11.33 7.93 10.50
N GLU A 26 11.95 9.06 10.85
CA GLU A 26 12.58 9.97 9.91
C GLU A 26 13.76 9.33 9.16
N ARG A 27 14.45 8.37 9.77
CA ARG A 27 15.61 7.68 9.16
C ARG A 27 15.24 6.57 8.19
N GLY A 28 14.02 6.04 8.26
CA GLY A 28 13.57 4.92 7.45
C GLY A 28 12.63 5.36 6.33
N GLU A 29 12.65 4.67 5.18
CA GLU A 29 11.59 4.85 4.19
C GLU A 29 10.24 4.41 4.78
N ASP A 30 9.24 5.28 4.71
CA ASP A 30 7.87 4.96 5.11
C ASP A 30 7.04 4.55 3.89
N TYR A 31 6.90 3.25 3.69
CA TYR A 31 6.09 2.69 2.62
C TYR A 31 4.59 2.87 2.86
N VAL A 32 4.15 3.09 4.10
CA VAL A 32 2.73 3.29 4.41
C VAL A 32 2.18 4.50 3.66
N GLY A 33 2.85 5.65 3.75
CA GLY A 33 2.43 6.86 3.04
C GLY A 33 2.53 6.79 1.51
N ARG A 34 3.34 5.84 0.99
CA ARG A 34 3.44 5.60 -0.46
C ARG A 34 2.36 4.67 -1.01
N LEU A 35 1.94 3.68 -0.22
CA LEU A 35 1.03 2.60 -0.64
C LEU A 35 -0.41 2.81 -0.20
N PHE A 36 -0.65 3.60 0.86
CA PHE A 36 -1.95 3.73 1.49
C PHE A 36 -2.40 5.19 1.59
N GLY A 37 -3.71 5.38 1.58
CA GLY A 37 -4.35 6.59 2.09
C GLY A 37 -4.43 6.50 3.62
N VAL A 38 -3.67 7.35 4.32
CA VAL A 38 -3.60 7.34 5.79
C VAL A 38 -4.75 8.15 6.35
N ASN A 39 -5.57 7.50 7.17
CA ASN A 39 -6.69 8.10 7.86
C ASN A 39 -6.54 7.93 9.38
N THR A 40 -7.17 8.81 10.14
CA THR A 40 -7.25 8.71 11.60
C THR A 40 -8.63 8.29 12.03
N SER A 41 -8.71 7.33 12.96
CA SER A 41 -9.97 6.86 13.53
C SER A 41 -9.97 7.05 15.05
N LYS A 42 -11.16 7.37 15.58
CA LYS A 42 -11.43 7.43 17.03
C LYS A 42 -12.40 6.32 17.49
N ARG A 43 -12.75 5.40 16.58
CA ARG A 43 -13.72 4.34 16.83
C ARG A 43 -13.02 3.00 16.96
N ALA A 44 -13.72 1.99 17.47
CA ALA A 44 -13.19 0.63 17.54
C ALA A 44 -13.14 -0.08 16.18
N TRP A 45 -13.94 0.37 15.23
CA TRP A 45 -14.02 -0.12 13.86
C TRP A 45 -14.49 0.99 12.92
N GLU A 46 -14.11 0.93 11.67
CA GLU A 46 -14.56 1.82 10.59
C GLU A 46 -15.22 1.00 9.48
N LYS A 47 -16.34 1.49 8.98
CA LYS A 47 -17.03 0.89 7.84
C LYS A 47 -16.90 1.82 6.64
N VAL A 48 -16.40 1.28 5.55
CA VAL A 48 -16.32 1.95 4.25
C VAL A 48 -17.29 1.27 3.31
N SER A 49 -18.24 2.02 2.80
CA SER A 49 -19.25 1.52 1.84
C SER A 49 -18.85 1.96 0.43
N GLY A 50 -18.80 1.01 -0.49
CA GLY A 50 -18.58 1.27 -1.91
C GLY A 50 -19.85 1.86 -2.55
N ILE A 51 -19.64 2.82 -3.43
CA ILE A 51 -20.70 3.47 -4.21
C ILE A 51 -20.34 3.27 -5.69
N GLY A 52 -21.30 2.79 -6.48
CA GLY A 52 -21.17 2.56 -7.91
C GLY A 52 -21.10 3.88 -8.72
N ALA A 53 -20.92 3.73 -10.02
CA ALA A 53 -20.87 4.87 -10.92
C ALA A 53 -22.24 5.52 -11.07
N ALA A 54 -22.29 6.87 -11.09
CA ALA A 54 -23.46 7.61 -11.48
C ALA A 54 -23.73 7.45 -12.98
N ASP A 55 -24.98 7.64 -13.41
CA ASP A 55 -25.31 7.67 -14.83
C ASP A 55 -24.62 8.85 -15.52
N MET A 56 -24.21 8.63 -16.77
CA MET A 56 -23.63 9.71 -17.55
C MET A 56 -24.71 10.76 -17.89
N PRO A 57 -24.33 12.05 -17.96
CA PRO A 57 -25.24 13.08 -18.45
C PRO A 57 -25.73 12.72 -19.85
N VAL A 58 -27.01 12.98 -20.09
CA VAL A 58 -27.64 12.86 -21.40
C VAL A 58 -27.94 14.25 -21.98
N GLU A 59 -28.07 14.35 -23.29
CA GLU A 59 -28.45 15.59 -23.95
C GLU A 59 -29.78 16.09 -23.42
N TRP A 60 -29.86 17.40 -23.15
CA TRP A 60 -31.07 18.04 -22.63
C TRP A 60 -32.24 17.96 -23.62
N GLN A 61 -33.31 17.29 -23.23
CA GLN A 61 -34.54 17.13 -24.02
C GLN A 61 -35.77 17.77 -23.30
N GLY A 62 -35.55 18.82 -22.52
CA GLY A 62 -36.66 19.50 -21.81
C GLY A 62 -36.93 18.98 -20.42
N GLN A 63 -36.29 17.88 -20.00
CA GLN A 63 -36.42 17.27 -18.67
C GLN A 63 -35.06 16.88 -18.09
N VAL A 64 -34.92 16.93 -16.76
CA VAL A 64 -33.75 16.45 -16.06
C VAL A 64 -33.77 14.94 -16.00
N HIS A 65 -32.69 14.28 -16.45
CA HIS A 65 -32.49 12.85 -16.26
C HIS A 65 -31.97 12.58 -14.84
N TYR A 66 -32.74 11.85 -14.03
CA TYR A 66 -32.35 11.39 -12.70
C TYR A 66 -31.78 9.99 -12.82
N GLY A 67 -30.47 9.87 -12.70
CA GLY A 67 -29.76 8.59 -12.68
C GLY A 67 -29.72 7.98 -11.29
N ASP A 68 -29.63 6.66 -11.21
CA ASP A 68 -29.45 5.92 -9.96
C ASP A 68 -28.01 5.49 -9.75
N VAL A 69 -27.63 5.33 -8.49
CA VAL A 69 -26.28 4.92 -8.06
C VAL A 69 -26.39 3.62 -7.26
N ASN A 70 -25.79 2.56 -7.76
CA ASN A 70 -25.85 1.26 -7.12
C ASN A 70 -24.93 1.19 -5.88
N PRO A 71 -25.39 0.57 -4.77
CA PRO A 71 -24.51 0.24 -3.67
C PRO A 71 -23.55 -0.87 -4.12
N LEU A 72 -22.26 -0.69 -3.78
CA LEU A 72 -21.24 -1.73 -3.94
C LEU A 72 -20.97 -2.44 -2.61
N TRP A 73 -19.82 -3.11 -2.52
CA TRP A 73 -19.45 -3.86 -1.31
C TRP A 73 -19.09 -2.95 -0.15
N ASP A 74 -19.40 -3.42 1.04
CA ASP A 74 -18.97 -2.81 2.30
C ASP A 74 -17.71 -3.49 2.83
N LYS A 75 -16.80 -2.72 3.38
CA LYS A 75 -15.64 -3.24 4.13
C LYS A 75 -15.63 -2.67 5.53
N VAL A 76 -15.52 -3.58 6.51
CA VAL A 76 -15.32 -3.22 7.91
C VAL A 76 -13.87 -3.42 8.27
N PHE A 77 -13.24 -2.37 8.80
CA PHE A 77 -11.88 -2.38 9.33
C PHE A 77 -11.97 -2.41 10.85
N THR A 78 -11.52 -3.48 11.47
CA THR A 78 -11.46 -3.61 12.92
C THR A 78 -10.03 -3.33 13.39
N HIS A 79 -9.89 -2.40 14.33
CA HIS A 79 -8.57 -2.04 14.86
C HIS A 79 -8.04 -3.13 15.79
N ILE A 80 -6.81 -3.56 15.55
CA ILE A 80 -6.10 -4.55 16.36
C ILE A 80 -5.00 -3.83 17.12
N LYS A 81 -4.98 -4.03 18.43
CA LYS A 81 -3.94 -3.48 19.30
C LYS A 81 -2.73 -4.39 19.31
N TYR A 82 -1.58 -3.81 19.04
CA TYR A 82 -0.28 -4.46 19.20
C TYR A 82 0.49 -3.77 20.32
N SER A 83 1.19 -4.54 21.12
CA SER A 83 1.99 -3.99 22.21
C SER A 83 3.33 -4.70 22.30
N THR A 84 4.35 -3.97 22.63
CA THR A 84 5.67 -4.46 23.00
C THR A 84 6.15 -3.67 24.20
N GLY A 85 7.00 -4.24 25.01
CA GLY A 85 7.51 -3.60 26.23
C GLY A 85 8.97 -3.93 26.48
N LEU A 86 9.65 -3.03 27.17
CA LEU A 86 11.00 -3.23 27.69
C LEU A 86 10.97 -3.31 29.20
N LYS A 87 11.78 -4.21 29.75
CA LYS A 87 12.10 -4.24 31.16
C LYS A 87 13.54 -3.74 31.33
N PHE A 88 13.72 -2.80 32.24
CA PHE A 88 15.03 -2.31 32.64
C PHE A 88 15.30 -2.75 34.09
N GLU A 89 16.48 -3.25 34.33
CA GLU A 89 17.02 -3.43 35.65
C GLU A 89 17.34 -2.05 36.25
N ARG A 90 16.98 -1.84 37.49
CA ARG A 90 17.18 -0.57 38.19
C ARG A 90 18.69 -0.23 38.28
N GLU A 91 19.51 -1.27 38.41
CA GLU A 91 20.97 -1.16 38.45
C GLU A 91 21.58 -0.46 37.23
N LEU A 92 21.05 -0.73 36.02
CA LEU A 92 21.50 -0.06 34.78
C LEU A 92 21.30 1.46 34.85
N TRP A 93 20.27 1.90 35.57
CA TRP A 93 20.01 3.31 35.76
C TRP A 93 20.85 3.92 36.89
N ASP A 94 20.96 3.21 38.00
CA ASP A 94 21.74 3.66 39.17
C ASP A 94 23.25 3.72 38.84
N ASP A 95 23.73 2.84 37.95
CA ASP A 95 25.12 2.86 37.43
C ASP A 95 25.34 3.84 36.28
N ALA A 96 24.36 4.69 35.99
CA ALA A 96 24.45 5.72 34.93
C ALA A 96 24.75 5.16 33.51
N LEU A 97 24.42 3.92 33.21
CA LEU A 97 24.60 3.29 31.89
C LEU A 97 23.54 3.77 30.86
N TYR A 98 23.33 5.07 30.79
CA TYR A 98 22.37 5.72 29.90
C TYR A 98 22.55 5.38 28.40
N PRO A 99 23.75 5.23 27.84
CA PRO A 99 23.91 4.81 26.45
C PRO A 99 23.31 3.43 26.15
N GLU A 100 23.44 2.49 27.09
CA GLU A 100 22.89 1.14 26.94
C GLU A 100 21.36 1.15 26.99
N VAL A 101 20.79 1.90 27.95
CA VAL A 101 19.33 2.12 28.01
C VAL A 101 18.82 2.72 26.70
N ARG A 102 19.50 3.72 26.18
CA ARG A 102 19.15 4.34 24.89
C ARG A 102 19.20 3.35 23.74
N ASN A 103 20.23 2.51 23.66
CA ASN A 103 20.36 1.49 22.62
C ASN A 103 19.23 0.45 22.67
N ARG A 104 18.81 0.04 23.87
CA ARG A 104 17.67 -0.88 24.04
C ARG A 104 16.36 -0.21 23.61
N ILE A 105 16.14 1.06 23.92
CA ILE A 105 14.98 1.83 23.47
C ILE A 105 14.98 1.96 21.93
N ASN A 106 16.11 2.35 21.33
CA ASN A 106 16.26 2.44 19.88
C ASN A 106 15.92 1.10 19.19
N SER A 107 16.39 -0.01 19.77
CA SER A 107 16.11 -1.35 19.23
C SER A 107 14.62 -1.66 19.18
N VAL A 108 13.87 -1.30 20.23
CA VAL A 108 12.41 -1.50 20.23
C VAL A 108 11.70 -0.59 19.25
N MET A 109 12.11 0.67 19.16
CA MET A 109 11.51 1.60 18.20
C MET A 109 11.76 1.15 16.76
N LEU A 110 12.95 0.64 16.45
CA LEU A 110 13.25 0.02 15.17
C LEU A 110 12.37 -1.22 14.91
N ALA A 111 12.14 -2.05 15.92
CA ALA A 111 11.24 -3.20 15.80
C ALA A 111 9.80 -2.78 15.53
N VAL A 112 9.29 -1.72 16.18
CA VAL A 112 7.95 -1.17 15.94
C VAL A 112 7.85 -0.61 14.51
N HIS A 113 8.85 0.16 14.07
CA HIS A 113 8.89 0.68 12.70
C HIS A 113 8.90 -0.47 11.68
N ARG A 114 9.78 -1.45 11.87
CA ARG A 114 9.84 -2.64 10.98
C ARG A 114 8.53 -3.41 10.95
N PHE A 115 7.87 -3.57 12.10
CA PHE A 115 6.57 -4.21 12.18
C PHE A 115 5.51 -3.48 11.36
N ARG A 116 5.48 -2.13 11.44
CA ARG A 116 4.60 -1.30 10.62
C ARG A 116 4.87 -1.51 9.12
N GLN A 117 6.15 -1.56 8.71
CA GLN A 117 6.52 -1.80 7.31
C GLN A 117 6.12 -3.22 6.84
N ILE A 118 6.30 -4.24 7.68
CA ILE A 118 5.83 -5.61 7.37
C ILE A 118 4.33 -5.61 7.09
N HIS A 119 3.53 -4.89 7.91
CA HIS A 119 2.09 -4.80 7.69
C HIS A 119 1.73 -4.07 6.40
N ALA A 120 2.50 -3.05 6.01
CA ALA A 120 2.30 -2.35 4.74
C ALA A 120 2.56 -3.24 3.51
N HIS A 121 3.45 -4.23 3.62
CA HIS A 121 3.76 -5.16 2.53
C HIS A 121 2.77 -6.35 2.44
N LYS A 122 2.05 -6.67 3.52
CA LYS A 122 1.13 -7.83 3.57
C LYS A 122 0.11 -7.90 2.43
N PRO A 123 -0.57 -6.82 2.00
CA PRO A 123 -1.51 -6.91 0.89
C PRO A 123 -0.86 -7.39 -0.41
N PHE A 124 0.39 -6.99 -0.66
CA PHE A 124 1.13 -7.37 -1.86
C PHE A 124 1.72 -8.77 -1.74
N ASN A 125 2.23 -9.18 -0.57
CA ASN A 125 2.70 -10.54 -0.33
C ASN A 125 1.57 -11.57 -0.46
N ASN A 126 0.38 -11.21 -0.03
CA ASN A 126 -0.80 -12.07 -0.06
C ASN A 126 -1.77 -11.73 -1.21
N ALA A 127 -1.30 -11.03 -2.25
CA ALA A 127 -2.13 -10.47 -3.30
C ALA A 127 -2.90 -11.52 -4.11
N PHE A 128 -2.36 -12.74 -4.21
CA PHE A 128 -2.90 -13.77 -5.08
C PHE A 128 -3.81 -14.78 -4.36
N ASP A 129 -3.75 -14.87 -3.04
CA ASP A 129 -4.45 -15.91 -2.28
C ASP A 129 -5.15 -15.41 -1.02
N ALA A 130 -4.38 -14.89 -0.04
CA ALA A 130 -4.87 -14.70 1.32
C ALA A 130 -5.49 -13.33 1.58
N HIS A 131 -5.04 -12.28 0.89
CA HIS A 131 -5.60 -10.94 1.07
C HIS A 131 -6.87 -10.78 0.24
N LYS A 132 -8.03 -10.80 0.91
CA LYS A 132 -9.32 -10.67 0.24
C LYS A 132 -9.82 -9.25 0.25
N THR A 133 -10.21 -8.80 -0.94
CA THR A 133 -10.91 -7.55 -1.19
C THR A 133 -12.38 -7.62 -0.72
N PRO A 134 -13.12 -6.51 -0.68
CA PRO A 134 -14.52 -6.51 -0.26
C PRO A 134 -15.43 -7.44 -1.06
N ASP A 135 -15.10 -7.72 -2.30
CA ASP A 135 -15.83 -8.67 -3.18
C ASP A 135 -15.55 -10.15 -2.89
N GLY A 136 -14.69 -10.44 -1.89
CA GLY A 136 -14.32 -11.80 -1.48
C GLY A 136 -13.23 -12.46 -2.31
N GLN A 137 -12.75 -11.80 -3.37
CA GLN A 137 -11.66 -12.29 -4.21
C GLN A 137 -10.28 -11.87 -3.65
N PRO A 138 -9.17 -12.52 -4.03
CA PRO A 138 -7.83 -12.03 -3.78
C PRO A 138 -7.61 -10.64 -4.39
N LEU A 139 -6.64 -9.87 -3.90
CA LEU A 139 -6.30 -8.56 -4.45
C LEU A 139 -6.01 -8.60 -5.95
N CYS A 140 -5.31 -9.64 -6.41
CA CYS A 140 -5.09 -9.94 -7.81
C CYS A 140 -5.82 -11.23 -8.18
N SER A 141 -6.90 -11.13 -8.94
CA SER A 141 -7.74 -12.25 -9.34
C SER A 141 -8.10 -12.17 -10.82
N THR A 142 -8.41 -13.31 -11.40
CA THR A 142 -8.96 -13.41 -12.77
C THR A 142 -10.47 -13.17 -12.83
N SER A 143 -11.14 -13.06 -11.67
CA SER A 143 -12.60 -13.08 -11.59
C SER A 143 -13.19 -12.09 -10.58
N HIS A 144 -12.73 -10.81 -10.61
CA HIS A 144 -13.38 -9.77 -9.84
C HIS A 144 -14.75 -9.44 -10.41
N PRO A 145 -15.87 -9.64 -9.68
CA PRO A 145 -17.18 -9.18 -10.13
C PRO A 145 -17.25 -7.65 -10.15
N ARG A 146 -18.02 -7.07 -11.06
CA ARG A 146 -18.14 -5.61 -11.19
C ARG A 146 -19.03 -4.99 -10.12
N SER A 147 -20.04 -5.72 -9.68
CA SER A 147 -20.92 -5.31 -8.58
C SER A 147 -21.47 -6.55 -7.85
N PRO A 148 -22.05 -6.39 -6.64
CA PRO A 148 -22.65 -7.50 -5.91
C PRO A 148 -23.78 -8.24 -6.68
N ASN A 149 -24.43 -7.55 -7.61
CA ASN A 149 -25.57 -8.06 -8.38
C ASN A 149 -25.20 -8.42 -9.83
N ASP A 150 -23.94 -8.24 -10.25
CA ASP A 150 -23.48 -8.53 -11.60
C ASP A 150 -22.56 -9.77 -11.58
N THR A 151 -22.87 -10.73 -12.45
CA THR A 151 -22.05 -11.94 -12.64
C THR A 151 -20.87 -11.71 -13.58
N THR A 152 -20.81 -10.55 -14.25
CA THR A 152 -19.71 -10.21 -15.16
C THR A 152 -18.45 -9.96 -14.37
N THR A 153 -17.38 -10.64 -14.72
CA THR A 153 -16.10 -10.55 -14.04
C THR A 153 -15.05 -9.87 -14.93
N GLN A 154 -14.04 -9.28 -14.29
CA GLN A 154 -12.85 -8.76 -14.94
C GLN A 154 -11.60 -9.24 -14.22
N SER A 155 -10.50 -9.37 -14.97
CA SER A 155 -9.22 -9.84 -14.46
C SER A 155 -8.25 -8.67 -14.27
N ASN A 156 -7.58 -8.64 -13.11
CA ASN A 156 -6.44 -7.80 -12.85
C ASN A 156 -5.16 -8.62 -12.58
N ARG A 157 -5.18 -9.92 -12.91
CA ARG A 157 -4.09 -10.85 -12.68
C ARG A 157 -3.44 -11.25 -14.01
N GLY A 158 -2.11 -11.11 -14.09
CA GLY A 158 -1.25 -11.67 -15.12
C GLY A 158 -0.35 -12.77 -14.55
N ASN A 159 0.28 -13.54 -15.45
CA ASN A 159 1.25 -14.59 -15.09
C ASN A 159 2.62 -14.40 -15.80
N SER A 160 2.76 -13.34 -16.58
CA SER A 160 3.98 -13.09 -17.34
C SER A 160 5.10 -12.52 -16.46
N PRO A 161 6.35 -12.98 -16.62
CA PRO A 161 7.50 -12.35 -15.97
C PRO A 161 7.65 -10.91 -16.47
N LEU A 162 8.24 -10.03 -15.66
CA LEU A 162 8.46 -8.64 -16.01
C LEU A 162 9.26 -8.54 -17.32
N SER A 163 8.68 -7.89 -18.32
CA SER A 163 9.30 -7.58 -19.62
C SER A 163 8.65 -6.33 -20.20
N VAL A 164 9.24 -5.76 -21.26
CA VAL A 164 8.67 -4.59 -21.94
C VAL A 164 7.28 -4.91 -22.48
N ASP A 165 7.11 -6.08 -23.10
CA ASP A 165 5.85 -6.50 -23.69
C ASP A 165 4.80 -6.80 -22.60
N ALA A 166 5.18 -7.53 -21.55
CA ALA A 166 4.27 -7.82 -20.42
C ALA A 166 3.80 -6.54 -19.72
N LEU A 167 4.67 -5.54 -19.58
CA LEU A 167 4.31 -4.25 -19.01
C LEU A 167 3.31 -3.51 -19.90
N GLU A 168 3.50 -3.53 -21.22
CA GLU A 168 2.58 -2.89 -22.17
C GLU A 168 1.23 -3.61 -22.23
N GLU A 169 1.22 -4.94 -22.26
CA GLU A 169 -0.01 -5.74 -22.18
C GLU A 169 -0.80 -5.43 -20.92
N THR A 170 -0.12 -5.37 -19.76
CA THR A 170 -0.76 -5.03 -18.47
C THR A 170 -1.32 -3.62 -18.50
N ARG A 171 -0.61 -2.65 -19.05
CA ARG A 171 -1.09 -1.28 -19.21
C ARG A 171 -2.35 -1.22 -20.07
N ILE A 172 -2.37 -1.91 -21.19
CA ILE A 172 -3.54 -1.97 -22.08
C ILE A 172 -4.72 -2.62 -21.36
N ALA A 173 -4.49 -3.70 -20.62
CA ALA A 173 -5.52 -4.35 -19.81
C ALA A 173 -6.12 -3.38 -18.78
N MET A 174 -5.29 -2.62 -18.06
CA MET A 174 -5.74 -1.61 -17.09
C MET A 174 -6.58 -0.50 -17.73
N LEU A 175 -6.21 -0.01 -18.91
CA LEU A 175 -7.00 0.99 -19.65
C LEU A 175 -8.37 0.47 -20.12
N ASN A 176 -8.54 -0.84 -20.16
CA ASN A 176 -9.80 -1.48 -20.54
C ASN A 176 -10.68 -1.85 -19.34
N PHE A 177 -10.27 -1.57 -18.10
CA PHE A 177 -11.12 -1.79 -16.93
C PHE A 177 -12.40 -0.98 -17.01
N THR A 178 -13.49 -1.60 -16.56
CA THR A 178 -14.82 -1.03 -16.59
C THR A 178 -15.43 -0.93 -15.20
N ASP A 179 -16.35 0.02 -15.03
CA ASP A 179 -17.15 0.20 -13.84
C ASP A 179 -18.31 -0.80 -13.74
N ASP A 180 -19.16 -0.66 -12.72
CA ASP A 180 -20.35 -1.47 -12.48
C ASP A 180 -21.42 -1.36 -13.61
N LYS A 181 -21.38 -0.26 -14.39
CA LYS A 181 -22.26 -0.02 -15.55
C LYS A 181 -21.60 -0.39 -16.90
N GLY A 182 -20.42 -1.01 -16.87
CA GLY A 182 -19.67 -1.42 -18.07
C GLY A 182 -19.00 -0.29 -18.83
N LYS A 183 -18.93 0.93 -18.27
CA LYS A 183 -18.19 2.05 -18.85
C LYS A 183 -16.72 1.98 -18.48
N LYS A 184 -15.83 2.42 -19.38
CA LYS A 184 -14.39 2.40 -19.13
C LYS A 184 -14.03 3.33 -17.96
N LEU A 185 -13.27 2.79 -17.03
CA LEU A 185 -12.62 3.56 -15.98
C LEU A 185 -11.43 4.34 -16.58
N LEU A 186 -11.29 5.61 -16.20
CA LEU A 186 -10.09 6.39 -16.56
C LEU A 186 -8.96 6.04 -15.58
N VAL A 187 -8.32 4.89 -15.78
CA VAL A 187 -7.17 4.44 -14.99
C VAL A 187 -5.90 4.92 -15.67
N VAL A 188 -4.99 5.52 -14.90
CA VAL A 188 -3.69 5.98 -15.39
C VAL A 188 -2.59 5.27 -14.60
N PRO A 189 -2.07 4.14 -15.10
CA PRO A 189 -0.97 3.46 -14.42
C PRO A 189 0.28 4.35 -14.44
N ASP A 190 0.81 4.64 -13.27
CA ASP A 190 1.95 5.55 -13.06
C ASP A 190 3.05 4.96 -12.16
N LEU A 191 2.78 3.85 -11.47
CA LEU A 191 3.71 3.27 -10.50
C LEU A 191 3.93 1.78 -10.76
N LEU A 192 5.19 1.39 -10.90
CA LEU A 192 5.63 -0.01 -11.02
C LEU A 192 6.25 -0.46 -9.69
N ILE A 193 5.60 -1.41 -9.02
CA ILE A 193 6.04 -1.98 -7.75
C ILE A 193 6.78 -3.30 -8.04
N VAL A 194 7.98 -3.44 -7.50
CA VAL A 194 8.85 -4.60 -7.74
C VAL A 194 9.57 -5.05 -6.47
N PRO A 195 9.96 -6.33 -6.36
CA PRO A 195 10.89 -6.80 -5.35
C PRO A 195 12.33 -6.33 -5.67
N PRO A 196 13.26 -6.39 -4.71
CA PRO A 196 14.67 -6.03 -4.94
C PRO A 196 15.34 -6.79 -6.08
N SER A 197 14.96 -8.06 -6.29
CA SER A 197 15.48 -8.91 -7.38
C SER A 197 15.18 -8.38 -8.78
N LEU A 198 14.04 -7.67 -8.95
CA LEU A 198 13.60 -7.11 -10.22
C LEU A 198 13.94 -5.62 -10.37
N GLU A 199 14.56 -4.98 -9.39
CA GLU A 199 14.84 -3.55 -9.38
C GLU A 199 15.64 -3.12 -10.63
N MET A 200 16.75 -3.79 -10.90
CA MET A 200 17.62 -3.46 -12.04
C MET A 200 16.85 -3.58 -13.35
N LYS A 201 16.13 -4.69 -13.53
CA LYS A 201 15.32 -4.93 -14.73
C LYS A 201 14.20 -3.90 -14.89
N ALA A 202 13.52 -3.53 -13.82
CA ALA A 202 12.48 -2.50 -13.85
C ALA A 202 13.04 -1.14 -14.24
N LYS A 203 14.18 -0.74 -13.65
CA LYS A 203 14.86 0.52 -14.00
C LYS A 203 15.36 0.52 -15.44
N GLU A 204 15.89 -0.62 -15.91
CA GLU A 204 16.31 -0.77 -17.31
C GLU A 204 15.13 -0.57 -18.26
N ILE A 205 13.97 -1.18 -18.00
CA ILE A 205 12.77 -1.03 -18.83
C ILE A 205 12.25 0.41 -18.82
N VAL A 206 12.22 1.06 -17.64
CA VAL A 206 11.56 2.37 -17.47
C VAL A 206 12.49 3.55 -17.76
N MET A 207 13.81 3.43 -17.47
CA MET A 207 14.73 4.58 -17.52
C MET A 207 15.69 4.56 -18.71
N SER A 208 15.90 3.41 -19.38
CA SER A 208 16.84 3.34 -20.50
C SER A 208 16.39 4.21 -21.68
N ALA A 209 17.34 4.78 -22.40
CA ALA A 209 17.08 5.57 -23.59
C ALA A 209 16.61 4.71 -24.76
N GLY A 210 17.22 3.52 -24.92
CA GLY A 210 16.83 2.55 -25.93
C GLY A 210 16.05 1.38 -25.31
N ARG A 211 15.25 0.70 -26.11
CA ARG A 211 14.54 -0.51 -25.69
C ARG A 211 15.54 -1.61 -25.33
N PRO A 212 15.46 -2.21 -24.14
CA PRO A 212 16.43 -3.23 -23.72
C PRO A 212 16.30 -4.55 -24.47
N ASP A 213 15.17 -4.78 -25.14
CA ASP A 213 14.80 -6.02 -25.85
C ASP A 213 15.15 -6.00 -27.35
N THR A 214 15.73 -4.91 -27.86
CA THR A 214 16.06 -4.78 -29.29
C THR A 214 17.56 -4.56 -29.49
N ALA A 215 18.14 -5.25 -30.49
CA ALA A 215 19.54 -5.08 -30.87
C ALA A 215 19.83 -3.69 -31.49
N ASP A 216 18.84 -3.09 -32.16
CA ASP A 216 18.97 -1.82 -32.91
C ASP A 216 18.80 -0.58 -32.04
N ARG A 217 18.70 -0.72 -30.70
CA ARG A 217 18.51 0.40 -29.76
C ARG A 217 17.42 1.39 -30.16
N VAL A 218 16.26 0.86 -30.58
CA VAL A 218 15.09 1.68 -30.88
C VAL A 218 14.73 2.49 -29.63
N ASP A 219 14.36 3.76 -29.81
CA ASP A 219 14.01 4.64 -28.70
C ASP A 219 12.94 4.04 -27.78
N ASN A 220 13.16 4.15 -26.49
CA ASN A 220 12.20 3.69 -25.48
C ASN A 220 11.08 4.74 -25.32
N VAL A 221 9.96 4.51 -25.99
CA VAL A 221 8.77 5.38 -25.95
C VAL A 221 8.18 5.50 -24.53
N ARG A 222 8.45 4.54 -23.67
CA ARG A 222 7.96 4.49 -22.27
C ARG A 222 8.95 5.01 -21.24
N ARG A 223 10.04 5.61 -21.70
CA ARG A 223 11.04 6.18 -20.81
C ARG A 223 10.41 7.22 -19.87
N GLY A 224 10.54 6.99 -18.56
CA GLY A 224 10.00 7.89 -17.53
C GLY A 224 8.47 7.89 -17.40
N ALA A 225 7.78 6.93 -18.05
CA ALA A 225 6.32 6.82 -17.94
C ALA A 225 5.82 6.30 -16.59
N TYR A 226 6.69 5.62 -15.83
CA TYR A 226 6.35 5.01 -14.56
C TYR A 226 7.41 5.34 -13.51
N ASP A 227 6.96 5.58 -12.28
CA ASP A 227 7.84 5.55 -11.11
C ASP A 227 8.09 4.09 -10.70
N VAL A 228 9.34 3.78 -10.31
CA VAL A 228 9.70 2.45 -9.81
C VAL A 228 9.77 2.49 -8.29
N LEU A 229 8.92 1.70 -7.63
CA LEU A 229 8.93 1.51 -6.19
C LEU A 229 9.44 0.11 -5.85
N VAL A 230 10.59 0.05 -5.20
CA VAL A 230 11.14 -1.21 -4.71
C VAL A 230 10.59 -1.49 -3.31
N LEU A 231 9.92 -2.63 -3.14
CA LEU A 231 9.43 -3.09 -1.85
C LEU A 231 10.34 -4.18 -1.29
N PRO A 232 11.22 -3.86 -0.31
CA PRO A 232 12.26 -4.79 0.15
C PRO A 232 11.72 -5.99 0.94
N LEU A 233 10.47 -5.94 1.40
CA LEU A 233 9.83 -7.01 2.16
C LEU A 233 8.83 -7.82 1.32
N LEU A 234 8.90 -7.75 -0.02
CA LEU A 234 8.22 -8.69 -0.89
C LEU A 234 8.91 -10.04 -0.81
N GLU A 235 8.13 -11.09 -0.49
CA GLU A 235 8.65 -12.44 -0.29
C GLU A 235 8.90 -13.16 -1.62
N ASP A 236 8.04 -12.95 -2.61
CA ASP A 236 8.21 -13.53 -3.94
C ASP A 236 9.08 -12.63 -4.83
N SER A 237 10.17 -13.21 -5.32
CA SER A 237 11.15 -12.52 -6.15
C SER A 237 10.69 -12.21 -7.58
N ASN A 238 9.58 -12.79 -8.02
CA ASN A 238 9.07 -12.67 -9.38
C ASN A 238 7.81 -11.81 -9.51
N ASN A 239 7.15 -11.52 -8.40
CA ASN A 239 5.91 -10.75 -8.41
C ASN A 239 6.19 -9.27 -8.67
N TRP A 240 5.45 -8.69 -9.60
CA TRP A 240 5.48 -7.27 -9.89
C TRP A 240 4.06 -6.74 -10.09
N PHE A 241 3.85 -5.45 -9.80
CA PHE A 241 2.53 -4.83 -9.85
C PHE A 241 2.62 -3.50 -10.57
N LEU A 242 1.72 -3.29 -11.51
CA LEU A 242 1.51 -1.99 -12.15
C LEU A 242 0.24 -1.37 -11.56
N VAL A 243 0.34 -0.16 -11.03
CA VAL A 243 -0.76 0.48 -10.30
C VAL A 243 -0.95 1.94 -10.71
N ASP A 244 -2.17 2.42 -10.54
CA ASP A 244 -2.50 3.85 -10.50
C ASP A 244 -2.36 4.30 -9.05
N SER A 245 -1.33 5.08 -8.75
CA SER A 245 -0.96 5.46 -7.38
C SER A 245 -2.05 6.26 -6.68
N LYS A 246 -2.79 7.08 -7.41
CA LYS A 246 -3.89 7.90 -6.87
C LYS A 246 -5.06 7.03 -6.46
N ARG A 247 -5.52 6.15 -7.37
CA ARG A 247 -6.62 5.22 -7.09
C ARG A 247 -6.24 4.21 -6.02
N MET A 248 -5.01 3.72 -6.04
CA MET A 248 -4.51 2.81 -5.00
C MET A 248 -4.65 3.46 -3.62
N LYS A 249 -4.21 4.70 -3.42
CA LYS A 249 -4.33 5.40 -2.13
C LYS A 249 -5.77 5.73 -1.73
N GLN A 250 -6.68 5.91 -2.68
CA GLN A 250 -8.10 6.12 -2.39
C GLN A 250 -8.79 4.86 -1.84
N HIS A 251 -8.36 3.69 -2.27
CA HIS A 251 -9.02 2.42 -1.94
C HIS A 251 -8.23 1.55 -0.97
N ASN A 252 -6.92 1.73 -0.90
CA ASN A 252 -6.04 1.04 0.03
C ASN A 252 -5.86 1.91 1.28
N LEU A 253 -6.69 1.68 2.30
CA LEU A 253 -6.78 2.55 3.46
C LEU A 253 -5.98 2.01 4.64
N TRP A 254 -5.32 2.92 5.35
CA TRP A 254 -4.61 2.68 6.60
C TRP A 254 -5.23 3.56 7.69
N PHE A 255 -5.62 2.93 8.82
CA PHE A 255 -6.20 3.60 9.97
C PHE A 255 -5.29 3.50 11.21
#